data_5a0e90d074f19adde9d8ecceed5be56d
#
_entry.id   5a0e90d074f19adde9d8ecceed5be56d
#
_cell.length_a   1.000
_cell.length_b   1.000
_cell.length_c   1.000
_cell.angle_alpha   90.00
_cell.angle_beta   90.00
_cell.angle_gamma   90.00
#
_symmetry.space_group_name_H-M   'P 1'
#
loop_
_entity.id
_entity.type
_entity.pdbx_description
1 polymer ?
#
loop_
_entity_poly.entity_id
_entity_poly.type
_entity_poly.pdbx_seq_one_letter_code
_entity_poly.pdbx_strand_id
1 'polypeptide(L)'
;MQLFSWLRPLILPVLLGVLVAGCSPLPKEYYCYYVPKQGLWGERMCILYPLLVTQSERQHHAELLLRLDSRMRQSDHRLILELQRGGRTLTSDTLRLSVADPRGEWSQAGVHYHEYRLPLARALQIKATGLYQLRLRHLDGHPIAGVAGVGIYVRPRVEPRAN
;
A
#
# COMPACT_ATOMS: atom_id res chain seq x y z
N MET A 1 8.10 -20.73 58.47
CA MET A 1 8.58 -20.65 57.07
C MET A 1 7.80 -21.59 56.15
N GLN A 2 6.45 -21.50 56.09
CA GLN A 2 5.61 -22.37 55.24
C GLN A 2 4.49 -21.63 54.48
N LEU A 3 4.48 -20.31 54.42
CA LEU A 3 3.42 -19.52 53.77
C LEU A 3 3.60 -19.35 52.25
N PHE A 4 4.73 -19.76 51.68
CA PHE A 4 5.06 -19.57 50.25
C PHE A 4 4.73 -20.76 49.34
N SER A 5 4.33 -21.89 49.90
CA SER A 5 4.08 -23.11 49.11
C SER A 5 2.74 -23.10 48.34
N TRP A 6 1.77 -22.37 48.84
CA TRP A 6 0.41 -22.34 48.24
C TRP A 6 0.24 -21.31 47.11
N LEU A 7 1.14 -20.33 47.00
CA LEU A 7 1.08 -19.33 45.95
C LEU A 7 1.62 -19.81 44.58
N ARG A 8 2.46 -20.83 44.57
CA ARG A 8 3.09 -21.37 43.34
C ARG A 8 2.11 -21.84 42.24
N PRO A 9 1.04 -22.62 42.59
CA PRO A 9 0.12 -23.11 41.55
C PRO A 9 -0.78 -22.02 40.98
N LEU A 10 -0.97 -20.86 41.63
CA LEU A 10 -1.81 -19.76 41.17
C LEU A 10 -1.06 -18.77 40.28
N ILE A 11 0.25 -18.63 40.43
CA ILE A 11 1.06 -17.66 39.65
C ILE A 11 1.18 -18.10 38.19
N LEU A 12 1.29 -19.39 37.92
CA LEU A 12 1.46 -19.92 36.58
C LEU A 12 0.24 -19.65 35.65
N PRO A 13 -1.02 -19.89 36.05
CA PRO A 13 -2.19 -19.61 35.23
C PRO A 13 -2.43 -18.10 35.06
N VAL A 14 -2.10 -17.27 36.05
CA VAL A 14 -2.21 -15.81 35.95
C VAL A 14 -1.16 -15.28 34.95
N LEU A 15 0.07 -15.76 35.01
CA LEU A 15 1.12 -15.36 34.05
C LEU A 15 0.78 -15.80 32.63
N LEU A 16 0.22 -17.00 32.45
CA LEU A 16 -0.23 -17.50 31.15
C LEU A 16 -1.42 -16.71 30.61
N GLY A 17 -2.34 -16.27 31.46
CA GLY A 17 -3.49 -15.42 31.09
C GLY A 17 -3.08 -14.02 30.60
N VAL A 18 -2.05 -13.43 31.19
CA VAL A 18 -1.51 -12.11 30.76
C VAL A 18 -0.83 -12.19 29.41
N LEU A 19 -0.17 -13.30 29.08
CA LEU A 19 0.50 -13.49 27.78
C LEU A 19 -0.49 -13.62 26.60
N VAL A 20 -1.72 -14.08 26.84
CA VAL A 20 -2.74 -14.24 25.79
C VAL A 20 -3.51 -12.95 25.52
N ALA A 21 -3.59 -12.04 26.48
CA ALA A 21 -4.34 -10.78 26.37
C ALA A 21 -3.64 -9.72 25.49
N GLY A 22 -2.37 -9.91 25.11
CA GLY A 22 -1.56 -8.92 24.40
C GLY A 22 -1.69 -8.88 22.88
N CYS A 23 -2.38 -9.84 22.26
CA CYS A 23 -2.56 -9.85 20.80
C CYS A 23 -3.80 -9.08 20.37
N SER A 24 -3.73 -7.74 20.39
CA SER A 24 -4.66 -6.95 19.58
C SER A 24 -4.37 -7.19 18.10
N PRO A 25 -5.33 -7.66 17.28
CA PRO A 25 -5.11 -7.79 15.87
C PRO A 25 -4.81 -6.40 15.32
N LEU A 26 -3.59 -6.20 14.82
CA LEU A 26 -3.21 -5.00 14.08
C LEU A 26 -4.22 -4.78 12.95
N PRO A 27 -4.63 -3.53 12.69
CA PRO A 27 -5.46 -3.23 11.52
C PRO A 27 -4.76 -3.83 10.30
N LYS A 28 -5.47 -4.67 9.54
CA LYS A 28 -4.91 -5.38 8.39
C LYS A 28 -4.54 -4.35 7.34
N GLU A 29 -3.28 -3.94 7.34
CA GLU A 29 -2.70 -3.15 6.28
C GLU A 29 -2.45 -4.06 5.09
N TYR A 30 -2.80 -3.59 3.92
CA TYR A 30 -2.50 -4.27 2.68
C TYR A 30 -1.29 -3.61 2.04
N TYR A 31 -0.28 -4.40 1.78
CA TYR A 31 0.91 -4.00 1.06
C TYR A 31 1.22 -5.03 -0.01
N CYS A 32 1.28 -4.60 -1.27
CA CYS A 32 1.63 -5.46 -2.39
C CYS A 32 2.57 -4.73 -3.33
N TYR A 33 3.60 -5.42 -3.79
CA TYR A 33 4.65 -4.84 -4.60
C TYR A 33 4.90 -5.70 -5.84
N TYR A 34 5.00 -5.07 -6.99
CA TYR A 34 5.30 -5.69 -8.26
C TYR A 34 6.66 -5.19 -8.77
N VAL A 35 7.51 -6.10 -9.24
CA VAL A 35 8.81 -5.79 -9.83
C VAL A 35 8.75 -6.08 -11.34
N PRO A 36 8.77 -5.05 -12.20
CA PRO A 36 8.81 -5.23 -13.65
C PRO A 36 10.08 -5.97 -14.08
N LYS A 37 9.94 -6.89 -15.02
CA LYS A 37 11.10 -7.60 -15.59
C LYS A 37 12.09 -6.61 -16.19
N GLN A 38 13.36 -6.73 -15.80
CA GLN A 38 14.46 -5.86 -16.26
C GLN A 38 14.21 -4.36 -15.97
N GLY A 39 13.32 -4.02 -15.05
CA GLY A 39 12.95 -2.64 -14.76
C GLY A 39 12.20 -1.95 -15.90
N LEU A 40 11.50 -2.70 -16.74
CA LEU A 40 10.74 -2.18 -17.87
C LEU A 40 9.23 -2.37 -17.62
N TRP A 41 8.51 -1.27 -17.47
CA TRP A 41 7.05 -1.27 -17.41
C TRP A 41 6.50 -1.12 -18.83
N GLY A 42 5.99 -2.22 -19.40
CA GLY A 42 5.51 -2.27 -20.77
C GLY A 42 4.29 -1.36 -21.01
N GLU A 43 4.18 -0.80 -22.21
CA GLU A 43 3.12 0.13 -22.61
C GLU A 43 1.70 -0.38 -22.33
N ARG A 44 1.44 -1.64 -22.61
CA ARG A 44 0.12 -2.28 -22.42
C ARG A 44 0.02 -3.05 -21.11
N MET A 45 1.06 -3.00 -20.28
CA MET A 45 1.09 -3.75 -19.04
C MET A 45 0.16 -3.11 -18.00
N CYS A 46 -0.77 -3.91 -17.50
CA CYS A 46 -1.61 -3.57 -16.37
C CYS A 46 -1.16 -4.37 -15.15
N ILE A 47 -0.81 -3.68 -14.07
CA ILE A 47 -0.46 -4.31 -12.81
C ILE A 47 -1.75 -4.48 -11.98
N LEU A 48 -1.96 -5.69 -11.48
CA LEU A 48 -3.17 -6.07 -10.76
C LEU A 48 -2.83 -6.35 -9.30
N TYR A 49 -3.55 -5.71 -8.39
CA TYR A 49 -3.41 -5.90 -6.95
C TYR A 49 -4.73 -6.41 -6.37
N PRO A 50 -4.83 -7.69 -5.98
CA PRO A 50 -6.02 -8.21 -5.32
C PRO A 50 -6.12 -7.62 -3.91
N LEU A 51 -7.26 -7.03 -3.56
CA LEU A 51 -7.52 -6.40 -2.27
C LEU A 51 -8.71 -7.08 -1.59
N LEU A 52 -8.46 -7.80 -0.50
CA LEU A 52 -9.52 -8.38 0.32
C LEU A 52 -9.93 -7.39 1.41
N VAL A 53 -11.15 -6.90 1.33
CA VAL A 53 -11.75 -6.00 2.33
C VAL A 53 -12.63 -6.80 3.28
N THR A 54 -12.24 -6.85 4.54
CA THR A 54 -12.95 -7.60 5.60
C THR A 54 -13.86 -6.72 6.46
N GLN A 55 -13.69 -5.39 6.40
CA GLN A 55 -14.50 -4.42 7.12
C GLN A 55 -15.01 -3.38 6.14
N SER A 56 -16.31 -3.29 5.97
CA SER A 56 -16.99 -2.24 5.21
C SER A 56 -17.10 -0.96 6.06
N GLU A 57 -17.50 0.14 5.43
CA GLU A 57 -17.81 1.44 6.07
C GLU A 57 -16.61 2.27 6.54
N ARG A 58 -15.39 1.79 6.41
CA ARG A 58 -14.20 2.61 6.68
C ARG A 58 -13.66 3.21 5.39
N GLN A 59 -13.32 4.48 5.46
CA GLN A 59 -12.49 5.09 4.42
C GLN A 59 -11.11 4.44 4.48
N HIS A 60 -10.55 4.10 3.33
CA HIS A 60 -9.22 3.53 3.24
C HIS A 60 -8.28 4.59 2.67
N HIS A 61 -7.19 4.83 3.37
CA HIS A 61 -6.08 5.61 2.85
C HIS A 61 -5.23 4.70 1.98
N ALA A 62 -4.95 5.12 0.75
CA ALA A 62 -4.12 4.36 -0.15
C ALA A 62 -3.00 5.23 -0.72
N GLU A 63 -1.84 4.62 -0.91
CA GLU A 63 -0.65 5.22 -1.50
C GLU A 63 -0.12 4.34 -2.62
N LEU A 64 0.27 4.97 -3.72
CA LEU A 64 1.08 4.34 -4.76
C LEU A 64 2.56 4.52 -4.39
N LEU A 65 3.29 3.44 -4.40
CA LEU A 65 4.72 3.40 -4.10
C LEU A 65 5.47 3.09 -5.40
N LEU A 66 6.41 3.94 -5.76
CA LEU A 66 7.24 3.75 -6.95
C LEU A 66 8.71 3.78 -6.55
N ARG A 67 9.45 2.79 -7.01
CA ARG A 67 10.90 2.75 -6.91
C ARG A 67 11.49 2.84 -8.31
N LEU A 68 12.26 3.89 -8.54
CA LEU A 68 12.80 4.24 -9.84
C LEU A 68 14.34 4.24 -9.78
N ASP A 69 14.98 3.88 -10.88
CA ASP A 69 16.44 3.92 -11.00
C ASP A 69 16.90 4.91 -12.08
N SER A 70 18.19 5.11 -12.21
CA SER A 70 18.82 6.09 -13.11
C SER A 70 18.55 5.89 -14.61
N ARG A 71 17.90 4.80 -14.99
CA ARG A 71 17.47 4.57 -16.38
C ARG A 71 16.18 5.31 -16.75
N MET A 72 15.46 5.81 -15.75
CA MET A 72 14.32 6.70 -15.96
C MET A 72 14.78 7.98 -16.63
N ARG A 73 14.23 8.30 -17.78
CA ARG A 73 14.62 9.47 -18.60
C ARG A 73 13.55 10.56 -18.67
N GLN A 74 12.31 10.17 -18.48
CA GLN A 74 11.20 11.11 -18.49
C GLN A 74 10.94 11.70 -17.11
N SER A 75 10.64 12.99 -17.09
CA SER A 75 10.34 13.72 -15.85
C SER A 75 8.89 13.55 -15.40
N ASP A 76 7.96 13.35 -16.32
CA ASP A 76 6.53 13.32 -16.01
C ASP A 76 5.84 12.09 -16.59
N HIS A 77 5.01 11.46 -15.78
CA HIS A 77 4.24 10.29 -16.15
C HIS A 77 2.78 10.44 -15.73
N ARG A 78 1.89 9.89 -16.55
CA ARG A 78 0.46 9.79 -16.21
C ARG A 78 0.11 8.34 -15.95
N LEU A 79 -0.50 8.11 -14.80
CA LEU A 79 -0.93 6.79 -14.34
C LEU A 79 -2.44 6.79 -14.15
N ILE A 80 -3.08 5.68 -14.48
CA ILE A 80 -4.49 5.43 -14.11
C ILE A 80 -4.54 4.31 -13.10
N LEU A 81 -5.26 4.57 -12.02
CA LEU A 81 -5.62 3.58 -11.01
C LEU A 81 -7.14 3.36 -11.03
N GLU A 82 -7.54 2.13 -11.21
CA GLU A 82 -8.95 1.72 -11.22
C GLU A 82 -9.22 0.75 -10.07
N LEU A 83 -10.31 0.99 -9.32
CA LEU A 83 -10.84 0.01 -8.37
C LEU A 83 -11.95 -0.79 -9.04
N GLN A 84 -11.83 -2.10 -9.02
CA GLN A 84 -12.79 -3.02 -9.64
C GLN A 84 -13.35 -4.02 -8.66
N ARG A 85 -14.58 -4.47 -8.91
CA ARG A 85 -15.23 -5.59 -8.22
C ARG A 85 -16.01 -6.42 -9.22
N GLY A 86 -15.77 -7.73 -9.27
CA GLY A 86 -16.45 -8.61 -10.22
C GLY A 86 -16.29 -8.21 -11.69
N GLY A 87 -15.12 -7.69 -12.07
CA GLY A 87 -14.84 -7.21 -13.44
C GLY A 87 -15.40 -5.83 -13.76
N ARG A 88 -16.16 -5.19 -12.87
CA ARG A 88 -16.75 -3.87 -13.06
C ARG A 88 -15.90 -2.79 -12.39
N THR A 89 -15.57 -1.73 -13.12
CA THR A 89 -14.87 -0.56 -12.56
C THR A 89 -15.85 0.26 -11.71
N LEU A 90 -15.47 0.48 -10.47
CA LEU A 90 -16.24 1.27 -9.50
C LEU A 90 -15.75 2.72 -9.46
N THR A 91 -14.43 2.91 -9.47
CA THR A 91 -13.79 4.23 -9.50
C THR A 91 -12.55 4.18 -10.38
N SER A 92 -12.22 5.32 -10.98
CA SER A 92 -11.00 5.52 -11.74
C SER A 92 -10.40 6.87 -11.36
N ASP A 93 -9.09 6.91 -11.17
CA ASP A 93 -8.34 8.12 -10.85
C ASP A 93 -7.10 8.22 -11.73
N THR A 94 -6.75 9.45 -12.13
CA THR A 94 -5.55 9.73 -12.92
C THR A 94 -4.55 10.47 -12.04
N LEU A 95 -3.38 9.87 -11.90
CA LEU A 95 -2.29 10.37 -11.10
C LEU A 95 -1.22 10.97 -12.01
N ARG A 96 -0.63 12.08 -11.59
CA ARG A 96 0.58 12.62 -12.19
C ARG A 96 1.76 12.30 -11.28
N LEU A 97 2.79 11.74 -11.86
CA LEU A 97 4.07 11.51 -11.23
C LEU A 97 5.09 12.42 -11.89
N SER A 98 5.62 13.38 -11.14
CA SER A 98 6.78 14.16 -11.55
C SER A 98 8.00 13.62 -10.81
N VAL A 99 8.98 13.11 -11.55
CA VAL A 99 10.18 12.49 -10.98
C VAL A 99 11.35 13.45 -10.90
N ALA A 100 11.33 14.53 -11.68
CA ALA A 100 12.37 15.54 -11.68
C ALA A 100 11.83 16.90 -11.18
N ASP A 101 12.72 17.67 -10.58
CA ASP A 101 12.47 19.07 -10.28
C ASP A 101 12.58 19.94 -11.56
N PRO A 102 12.28 21.25 -11.50
CA PRO A 102 12.41 22.15 -12.66
C PRO A 102 13.84 22.25 -13.23
N ARG A 103 14.87 21.81 -12.49
CA ARG A 103 16.26 21.77 -12.94
C ARG A 103 16.62 20.45 -13.63
N GLY A 104 15.71 19.49 -13.64
CA GLY A 104 15.92 18.15 -14.17
C GLY A 104 16.60 17.18 -13.21
N GLU A 105 16.75 17.57 -11.94
CA GLU A 105 17.28 16.71 -10.89
C GLU A 105 16.17 15.87 -10.25
N TRP A 106 16.54 14.73 -9.67
CA TRP A 106 15.59 13.87 -8.97
C TRP A 106 14.93 14.61 -7.81
N SER A 107 13.61 14.67 -7.80
CA SER A 107 12.85 15.33 -6.74
C SER A 107 12.85 14.57 -5.41
N GLN A 108 13.29 13.30 -5.43
CA GLN A 108 13.43 12.47 -4.23
C GLN A 108 14.88 12.01 -4.05
N ALA A 109 15.34 12.01 -2.82
CA ALA A 109 16.71 11.57 -2.48
C ALA A 109 16.87 10.05 -2.73
N GLY A 110 18.08 9.66 -3.14
CA GLY A 110 18.45 8.26 -3.35
C GLY A 110 19.82 8.15 -4.03
N VAL A 111 20.49 7.01 -3.85
CA VAL A 111 21.78 6.74 -4.49
C VAL A 111 21.60 5.86 -5.72
N HIS A 112 20.93 4.72 -5.57
CA HIS A 112 20.65 3.78 -6.66
C HIS A 112 19.18 3.78 -7.07
N TYR A 113 18.30 4.06 -6.10
CA TYR A 113 16.85 4.09 -6.30
C TYR A 113 16.28 5.33 -5.66
N HIS A 114 15.28 5.91 -6.31
CA HIS A 114 14.48 7.02 -5.82
C HIS A 114 13.07 6.51 -5.52
N GLU A 115 12.60 6.70 -4.30
CA GLU A 115 11.30 6.21 -3.86
C GLU A 115 10.28 7.34 -3.82
N TYR A 116 9.17 7.14 -4.53
CA TYR A 116 8.06 8.07 -4.61
C TYR A 116 6.85 7.46 -3.92
N ARG A 117 6.18 8.27 -3.10
CA ARG A 117 4.90 7.95 -2.48
C ARG A 117 3.87 8.94 -2.95
N LEU A 118 2.90 8.47 -3.70
CA LEU A 118 1.80 9.28 -4.22
C LEU A 118 0.54 8.94 -3.44
N PRO A 119 0.06 9.85 -2.56
CA PRO A 119 -1.21 9.64 -1.90
C PRO A 119 -2.31 9.64 -2.97
N LEU A 120 -3.21 8.68 -2.89
CA LEU A 120 -4.39 8.68 -3.71
C LEU A 120 -5.35 9.74 -3.16
N ALA A 121 -5.61 10.78 -3.94
CA ALA A 121 -6.34 11.97 -3.50
C ALA A 121 -7.78 11.66 -3.07
N ARG A 122 -8.35 10.61 -3.60
CA ARG A 122 -9.64 10.08 -3.18
C ARG A 122 -9.42 8.83 -2.35
N ALA A 123 -9.74 8.92 -1.06
CA ALA A 123 -9.82 7.74 -0.23
C ALA A 123 -10.65 6.67 -0.94
N LEU A 124 -10.15 5.45 -0.98
CA LEU A 124 -10.89 4.34 -1.56
C LEU A 124 -12.17 4.15 -0.74
N GLN A 125 -13.31 4.57 -1.31
CA GLN A 125 -14.61 4.37 -0.69
C GLN A 125 -15.09 2.95 -0.97
N ILE A 126 -14.83 2.05 -0.04
CA ILE A 126 -15.22 0.66 -0.15
C ILE A 126 -16.43 0.42 0.75
N LYS A 127 -17.62 0.36 0.13
CA LYS A 127 -18.90 0.29 0.85
C LYS A 127 -19.29 -1.13 1.30
N ALA A 128 -18.62 -2.16 0.81
CA ALA A 128 -18.97 -3.54 1.13
C ALA A 128 -17.70 -4.40 1.30
N THR A 129 -17.81 -5.42 2.13
CA THR A 129 -16.77 -6.44 2.26
C THR A 129 -16.67 -7.30 0.99
N GLY A 130 -15.51 -7.87 0.74
CA GLY A 130 -15.29 -8.77 -0.39
C GLY A 130 -13.97 -8.57 -1.09
N LEU A 131 -13.82 -9.27 -2.21
CA LEU A 131 -12.63 -9.20 -3.03
C LEU A 131 -12.78 -8.07 -4.06
N TYR A 132 -11.82 -7.17 -4.06
CA TYR A 132 -11.63 -6.10 -5.01
C TYR A 132 -10.33 -6.29 -5.77
N GLN A 133 -10.18 -5.58 -6.86
CA GLN A 133 -8.95 -5.54 -7.65
C GLN A 133 -8.59 -4.08 -7.93
N LEU A 134 -7.38 -3.68 -7.58
CA LEU A 134 -6.81 -2.41 -8.03
C LEU A 134 -6.02 -2.69 -9.30
N ARG A 135 -6.30 -1.93 -10.36
CA ARG A 135 -5.62 -2.00 -11.66
C ARG A 135 -4.85 -0.72 -11.87
N LEU A 136 -3.57 -0.86 -12.10
CA LEU A 136 -2.68 0.26 -12.36
C LEU A 136 -2.04 0.11 -13.72
N ARG A 137 -2.09 1.17 -14.53
CA ARG A 137 -1.39 1.27 -15.82
C ARG A 137 -0.87 2.69 -16.03
N HIS A 138 0.14 2.83 -16.85
CA HIS A 138 0.59 4.15 -17.33
C HIS A 138 -0.07 4.51 -18.68
N LEU A 139 0.01 5.79 -19.04
CA LEU A 139 -0.61 6.36 -20.25
C LEU A 139 0.43 6.93 -21.22
N ASP A 140 1.69 6.59 -21.06
CA ASP A 140 2.78 7.27 -21.78
C ASP A 140 2.93 6.83 -23.25
N GLY A 141 2.18 5.83 -23.72
CA GLY A 141 2.19 5.38 -25.10
C GLY A 141 3.47 4.67 -25.54
N HIS A 142 4.41 4.42 -24.62
CA HIS A 142 5.65 3.68 -24.83
C HIS A 142 6.08 3.01 -23.51
N PRO A 143 6.93 1.98 -23.55
CA PRO A 143 7.44 1.36 -22.33
C PRO A 143 8.27 2.35 -21.48
N ILE A 144 8.13 2.27 -20.16
CA ILE A 144 8.87 3.09 -19.19
C ILE A 144 10.03 2.26 -18.65
N ALA A 145 11.26 2.69 -18.92
CA ALA A 145 12.47 2.08 -18.36
C ALA A 145 12.81 2.68 -16.99
N GLY A 146 13.53 1.93 -16.15
CA GLY A 146 13.97 2.42 -14.85
C GLY A 146 12.94 2.23 -13.74
N VAL A 147 11.90 1.44 -13.95
CA VAL A 147 10.91 1.12 -12.93
C VAL A 147 11.36 -0.11 -12.14
N ALA A 148 12.09 0.10 -11.06
CA ALA A 148 12.58 -0.97 -10.20
C ALA A 148 11.48 -1.62 -9.36
N GLY A 149 10.36 -0.93 -9.19
CA GLY A 149 9.19 -1.52 -8.54
C GLY A 149 7.99 -0.59 -8.44
N VAL A 150 6.82 -1.21 -8.34
CA VAL A 150 5.53 -0.53 -8.21
C VAL A 150 4.73 -1.21 -7.11
N GLY A 151 4.31 -0.48 -6.11
CA GLY A 151 3.59 -1.01 -4.95
C GLY A 151 2.31 -0.25 -4.66
N ILE A 152 1.40 -0.92 -3.97
CA ILE A 152 0.21 -0.31 -3.39
C ILE A 152 0.22 -0.59 -1.89
N TYR A 153 0.01 0.47 -1.12
CA TYR A 153 -0.21 0.42 0.30
C TYR A 153 -1.62 0.91 0.62
N VAL A 154 -2.39 0.11 1.33
CA VAL A 154 -3.77 0.46 1.73
C VAL A 154 -3.93 0.20 3.21
N ARG A 155 -4.43 1.18 3.95
CA ARG A 155 -4.75 1.07 5.38
C ARG A 155 -6.13 1.65 5.68
N PRO A 156 -6.85 1.12 6.68
CA PRO A 156 -8.05 1.77 7.18
C PRO A 156 -7.70 3.16 7.71
N ARG A 157 -8.53 4.15 7.41
CA ARG A 157 -8.41 5.47 8.05
C ARG A 157 -8.84 5.34 9.50
N VAL A 158 -7.92 5.55 10.41
CA VAL A 158 -8.23 5.67 11.83
C VAL A 158 -8.74 7.10 12.06
N GLU A 159 -10.01 7.25 12.34
CA GLU A 159 -10.50 8.56 12.83
C GLU A 159 -9.92 8.79 14.23
N PRO A 160 -9.36 9.99 14.51
CA PRO A 160 -8.99 10.34 15.86
C PRO A 160 -10.26 10.23 16.74
N ARG A 161 -10.17 9.48 17.82
CA ARG A 161 -11.25 9.52 18.81
C ARG A 161 -11.40 10.98 19.24
N ALA A 162 -12.57 11.56 18.99
CA ALA A 162 -12.96 12.83 19.61
C ALA A 162 -12.96 12.61 21.13
N ASN A 163 -12.07 13.32 21.81
CA ASN A 163 -12.06 13.41 23.27
C ASN A 163 -13.20 14.34 23.72
#